data_76ab7d8489d025b19b30c4df0fd16472
#
_entry.id   76ab7d8489d025b19b30c4df0fd16472
#
_cell.length_a   1.000
_cell.length_b   1.000
_cell.length_c   1.000
_cell.angle_alpha   90.00
_cell.angle_beta   90.00
_cell.angle_gamma   90.00
#
_symmetry.space_group_name_H-M   'P 1'
#
loop_
_entity.id
_entity.type
_entity.pdbx_description
1 polymer ?
#
loop_
_entity_poly.entity_id
_entity_poly.type
_entity_poly.pdbx_seq_one_letter_code
_entity_poly.pdbx_strand_id
1 'polypeptide(L)'
;MTEKEEIVRKGYDKIAEKYQADRHLFNNIKELEELESLLPKNAKVLDVGCGAGVPVTKFLVDSGFDVIGVDFSENMLRFARKNVPKAKFIKKDMTKLDFRDNSFDGLTAFYSIIHVPREKHSSLFQSFHRILKPEGVILICVGPDEWEATEEYYGSRMFWSHYSPEKSLQLVKDAGFQILFEKHLVKGREKHYWILARNKK
;
A
#
# COMPACT_ATOMS: atom_id res chain seq x y z
N MET A 1 -14.06 -1.55 -12.85
CA MET A 1 -13.94 -0.52 -11.80
C MET A 1 -15.33 -0.14 -11.37
N THR A 2 -15.61 -0.14 -10.07
CA THR A 2 -16.89 0.27 -9.49
C THR A 2 -16.98 1.80 -9.41
N GLU A 3 -18.17 2.34 -9.15
CA GLU A 3 -18.35 3.78 -8.93
C GLU A 3 -17.48 4.31 -7.76
N LYS A 4 -17.40 3.54 -6.66
CA LYS A 4 -16.56 3.87 -5.49
C LYS A 4 -15.07 3.98 -5.86
N GLU A 5 -14.55 3.02 -6.61
CA GLU A 5 -13.16 3.02 -7.09
C GLU A 5 -12.89 4.19 -8.05
N GLU A 6 -13.88 4.55 -8.89
CA GLU A 6 -13.76 5.69 -9.80
C GLU A 6 -13.74 7.04 -9.06
N ILE A 7 -14.51 7.19 -7.97
CA ILE A 7 -14.44 8.36 -7.09
C ILE A 7 -13.01 8.53 -6.56
N VAL A 8 -12.42 7.47 -6.03
CA VAL A 8 -11.04 7.53 -5.47
C VAL A 8 -10.02 7.87 -6.56
N ARG A 9 -10.10 7.19 -7.71
CA ARG A 9 -9.17 7.46 -8.82
C ARG A 9 -9.22 8.91 -9.29
N LYS A 10 -10.43 9.44 -9.56
CA LYS A 10 -10.62 10.85 -9.95
C LYS A 10 -10.20 11.80 -8.84
N GLY A 11 -10.47 11.43 -7.59
CA GLY A 11 -10.06 12.18 -6.42
C GLY A 11 -8.54 12.37 -6.40
N TYR A 12 -7.78 11.28 -6.44
CA TYR A 12 -6.33 11.35 -6.46
C TYR A 12 -5.74 12.01 -7.72
N ASP A 13 -6.35 11.82 -8.89
CA ASP A 13 -5.94 12.56 -10.09
C ASP A 13 -6.07 14.09 -9.90
N LYS A 14 -7.12 14.54 -9.20
CA LYS A 14 -7.38 15.96 -8.93
C LYS A 14 -6.45 16.56 -7.87
N ILE A 15 -6.21 15.80 -6.77
CA ILE A 15 -5.47 16.32 -5.61
C ILE A 15 -3.97 16.01 -5.64
N ALA A 16 -3.47 15.31 -6.65
CA ALA A 16 -2.11 14.74 -6.70
C ALA A 16 -1.02 15.73 -6.28
N GLU A 17 -1.08 16.98 -6.77
CA GLU A 17 -0.08 18.01 -6.46
C GLU A 17 -0.08 18.42 -4.98
N LYS A 18 -1.26 18.70 -4.43
CA LYS A 18 -1.42 19.05 -3.01
C LYS A 18 -1.07 17.88 -2.09
N TYR A 19 -1.56 16.69 -2.42
CA TYR A 19 -1.34 15.50 -1.64
C TYR A 19 0.15 15.13 -1.54
N GLN A 20 0.88 15.16 -2.65
CA GLN A 20 2.32 14.86 -2.62
C GLN A 20 3.12 15.88 -1.80
N ALA A 21 2.72 17.16 -1.80
CA ALA A 21 3.42 18.20 -1.04
C ALA A 21 3.42 17.92 0.47
N ASP A 22 2.36 17.30 0.97
CA ASP A 22 2.19 17.01 2.41
C ASP A 22 2.77 15.64 2.83
N ARG A 23 3.25 14.81 1.89
CA ARG A 23 3.77 13.46 2.21
C ARG A 23 5.01 13.47 3.11
N HIS A 24 5.76 14.55 3.17
CA HIS A 24 6.88 14.73 4.10
C HIS A 24 6.46 14.69 5.58
N LEU A 25 5.17 14.93 5.89
CA LEU A 25 4.62 14.84 7.25
C LEU A 25 4.48 13.38 7.74
N PHE A 26 4.51 12.41 6.82
CA PHE A 26 4.30 10.99 7.12
C PHE A 26 5.64 10.27 7.20
N ASN A 27 6.27 10.33 8.37
CA ASN A 27 7.55 9.65 8.59
C ASN A 27 7.33 8.16 8.89
N ASN A 28 7.65 7.31 7.93
CA ASN A 28 7.53 5.85 8.01
C ASN A 28 8.89 5.13 8.01
N ILE A 29 9.99 5.85 8.26
CA ILE A 29 11.35 5.30 8.15
C ILE A 29 11.53 4.08 9.05
N LYS A 30 11.11 4.15 10.32
CA LYS A 30 11.27 3.02 11.25
C LYS A 30 10.59 1.74 10.78
N GLU A 31 9.36 1.86 10.28
CA GLU A 31 8.60 0.72 9.77
C GLU A 31 9.24 0.15 8.48
N LEU A 32 9.78 1.03 7.65
CA LEU A 32 10.50 0.62 6.44
C LEU A 32 11.85 -0.04 6.75
N GLU A 33 12.59 0.43 7.75
CA GLU A 33 13.82 -0.20 8.25
C GLU A 33 13.53 -1.60 8.83
N GLU A 34 12.41 -1.78 9.54
CA GLU A 34 11.97 -3.09 10.00
C GLU A 34 11.70 -4.04 8.83
N LEU A 35 11.01 -3.58 7.77
CA LEU A 35 10.80 -4.36 6.55
C LEU A 35 12.13 -4.68 5.86
N GLU A 36 13.00 -3.68 5.68
CA GLU A 36 14.32 -3.82 5.04
C GLU A 36 15.16 -4.90 5.70
N SER A 37 15.17 -4.95 7.04
CA SER A 37 15.94 -5.94 7.82
C SER A 37 15.52 -7.39 7.56
N LEU A 38 14.32 -7.62 7.05
CA LEU A 38 13.75 -8.94 6.77
C LEU A 38 13.90 -9.36 5.30
N LEU A 39 14.31 -8.44 4.43
CA LEU A 39 14.42 -8.69 3.01
C LEU A 39 15.85 -9.11 2.60
N PRO A 40 16.02 -10.00 1.61
CA PRO A 40 17.33 -10.30 1.07
C PRO A 40 17.93 -9.10 0.34
N LYS A 41 19.25 -9.07 0.18
CA LYS A 41 19.91 -8.06 -0.67
C LYS A 41 19.34 -8.11 -2.09
N ASN A 42 19.14 -6.93 -2.70
CA ASN A 42 18.56 -6.78 -4.02
C ASN A 42 17.14 -7.39 -4.14
N ALA A 43 16.39 -7.44 -3.06
CA ALA A 43 15.03 -7.95 -3.06
C ALA A 43 14.17 -7.24 -4.12
N LYS A 44 13.24 -7.99 -4.71
CA LYS A 44 12.22 -7.42 -5.59
C LYS A 44 10.99 -7.06 -4.77
N VAL A 45 10.66 -5.78 -4.72
CA VAL A 45 9.58 -5.25 -3.88
C VAL A 45 8.48 -4.61 -4.72
N LEU A 46 7.23 -4.90 -4.37
CA LEU A 46 6.05 -4.27 -4.95
C LEU A 46 5.50 -3.21 -3.99
N ASP A 47 5.42 -1.96 -4.43
CA ASP A 47 4.76 -0.87 -3.69
C ASP A 47 3.36 -0.64 -4.26
N VAL A 48 2.32 -1.04 -3.51
CA VAL A 48 0.92 -1.07 -3.94
C VAL A 48 0.19 0.19 -3.48
N GLY A 49 -0.33 0.96 -4.43
CA GLY A 49 -0.83 2.31 -4.17
C GLY A 49 0.34 3.26 -3.89
N CYS A 50 1.38 3.19 -4.72
CA CYS A 50 2.65 3.91 -4.50
C CYS A 50 2.52 5.44 -4.56
N GLY A 51 1.39 5.98 -5.02
CA GLY A 51 1.16 7.41 -5.14
C GLY A 51 2.26 8.10 -5.96
N ALA A 52 2.81 9.18 -5.42
CA ALA A 52 3.91 9.93 -6.02
C ALA A 52 5.31 9.29 -5.82
N GLY A 53 5.39 8.06 -5.29
CA GLY A 53 6.64 7.32 -5.06
C GLY A 53 7.43 7.77 -3.82
N VAL A 54 6.95 8.75 -3.09
CA VAL A 54 7.60 9.27 -1.87
C VAL A 54 6.63 9.20 -0.68
N PRO A 55 7.10 8.80 0.51
CA PRO A 55 8.47 8.42 0.84
C PRO A 55 8.82 6.95 0.53
N VAL A 56 7.85 6.04 0.33
CA VAL A 56 8.00 4.58 0.38
C VAL A 56 8.87 4.05 -0.76
N THR A 57 8.42 4.21 -2.03
CA THR A 57 9.19 3.72 -3.19
C THR A 57 10.62 4.28 -3.19
N LYS A 58 10.78 5.58 -2.82
CA LYS A 58 12.09 6.22 -2.75
C LYS A 58 13.00 5.53 -1.73
N PHE A 59 12.51 5.31 -0.52
CA PHE A 59 13.26 4.60 0.53
C PHE A 59 13.72 3.22 0.04
N LEU A 60 12.80 2.43 -0.53
CA LEU A 60 13.11 1.07 -1.00
C LEU A 60 14.18 1.07 -2.12
N VAL A 61 14.12 2.02 -3.03
CA VAL A 61 15.14 2.18 -4.09
C VAL A 61 16.48 2.60 -3.52
N ASP A 62 16.50 3.53 -2.56
CA ASP A 62 17.72 4.01 -1.92
C ASP A 62 18.38 2.90 -1.07
N SER A 63 17.59 1.96 -0.53
CA SER A 63 18.05 0.73 0.13
C SER A 63 18.58 -0.34 -0.85
N GLY A 64 18.53 -0.10 -2.16
CA GLY A 64 19.11 -0.98 -3.18
C GLY A 64 18.17 -2.09 -3.68
N PHE A 65 16.86 -1.98 -3.45
CA PHE A 65 15.87 -2.95 -3.92
C PHE A 65 15.43 -2.70 -5.38
N ASP A 66 15.03 -3.76 -6.09
CA ASP A 66 14.35 -3.70 -7.40
C ASP A 66 12.86 -3.41 -7.15
N VAL A 67 12.42 -2.18 -7.36
CA VAL A 67 11.08 -1.73 -6.96
C VAL A 67 10.17 -1.54 -8.17
N ILE A 68 8.98 -2.14 -8.07
CA ILE A 68 7.84 -1.85 -8.94
C ILE A 68 6.78 -1.15 -8.11
N GLY A 69 6.42 0.09 -8.48
CA GLY A 69 5.29 0.81 -7.92
C GLY A 69 4.05 0.64 -8.80
N VAL A 70 2.90 0.39 -8.18
CA VAL A 70 1.61 0.38 -8.88
C VAL A 70 0.65 1.38 -8.25
N ASP A 71 -0.04 2.13 -9.11
CA ASP A 71 -1.12 3.05 -8.72
C ASP A 71 -2.14 3.13 -9.86
N PHE A 72 -3.39 3.50 -9.57
CA PHE A 72 -4.40 3.66 -10.61
C PHE A 72 -4.56 5.11 -11.08
N SER A 73 -3.99 6.09 -10.35
CA SER A 73 -3.94 7.51 -10.73
C SER A 73 -2.74 7.78 -11.65
N GLU A 74 -3.00 8.22 -12.88
CA GLU A 74 -1.93 8.59 -13.81
C GLU A 74 -1.18 9.83 -13.35
N ASN A 75 -1.88 10.77 -12.70
CA ASN A 75 -1.24 11.97 -12.18
C ASN A 75 -0.26 11.62 -11.04
N MET A 76 -0.61 10.69 -10.14
CA MET A 76 0.32 10.18 -9.14
C MET A 76 1.55 9.54 -9.78
N LEU A 77 1.35 8.65 -10.76
CA LEU A 77 2.45 7.97 -11.44
C LEU A 77 3.36 8.92 -12.23
N ARG A 78 2.83 10.03 -12.74
CA ARG A 78 3.65 11.09 -13.37
C ARG A 78 4.62 11.70 -12.37
N PHE A 79 4.17 11.99 -11.14
CA PHE A 79 5.05 12.47 -10.07
C PHE A 79 6.01 11.37 -9.61
N ALA A 80 5.56 10.13 -9.48
CA ALA A 80 6.40 9.00 -9.08
C ALA A 80 7.59 8.80 -10.02
N ARG A 81 7.37 8.83 -11.33
CA ARG A 81 8.45 8.72 -12.34
C ARG A 81 9.45 9.86 -12.25
N LYS A 82 9.00 11.08 -11.90
CA LYS A 82 9.87 12.23 -11.68
C LYS A 82 10.66 12.12 -10.37
N ASN A 83 10.01 11.69 -9.30
CA ASN A 83 10.59 11.64 -7.96
C ASN A 83 11.57 10.47 -7.79
N VAL A 84 11.28 9.31 -8.44
CA VAL A 84 12.05 8.06 -8.27
C VAL A 84 12.31 7.42 -9.64
N PRO A 85 13.14 8.04 -10.49
CA PRO A 85 13.35 7.59 -11.88
C PRO A 85 13.99 6.20 -12.00
N LYS A 86 14.58 5.67 -10.93
CA LYS A 86 15.17 4.32 -10.90
C LYS A 86 14.14 3.21 -10.68
N ALA A 87 12.92 3.52 -10.20
CA ALA A 87 11.86 2.54 -10.03
C ALA A 87 11.04 2.35 -11.31
N LYS A 88 10.39 1.19 -11.44
CA LYS A 88 9.41 0.94 -12.49
C LYS A 88 8.01 1.25 -11.97
N PHE A 89 7.23 2.03 -12.75
CA PHE A 89 5.86 2.39 -12.37
C PHE A 89 4.85 1.89 -13.40
N ILE A 90 3.80 1.22 -12.92
CA ILE A 90 2.77 0.61 -13.74
C ILE A 90 1.39 1.11 -13.27
N LYS A 91 0.58 1.60 -14.22
CA LYS A 91 -0.81 1.92 -13.93
C LYS A 91 -1.61 0.63 -13.75
N LYS A 92 -2.10 0.39 -12.54
CA LYS A 92 -2.80 -0.84 -12.20
C LYS A 92 -3.75 -0.64 -11.02
N ASP A 93 -4.90 -1.28 -11.09
CA ASP A 93 -5.82 -1.44 -9.98
C ASP A 93 -5.28 -2.54 -9.05
N MET A 94 -5.12 -2.22 -7.75
CA MET A 94 -4.59 -3.17 -6.78
C MET A 94 -5.51 -4.39 -6.55
N THR A 95 -6.78 -4.29 -6.88
CA THR A 95 -7.72 -5.43 -6.80
C THR A 95 -7.54 -6.41 -7.96
N LYS A 96 -6.67 -6.10 -8.93
CA LYS A 96 -6.40 -6.90 -10.15
C LYS A 96 -4.89 -7.03 -10.40
N LEU A 97 -4.17 -7.57 -9.43
CA LEU A 97 -2.73 -7.80 -9.54
C LEU A 97 -2.46 -9.11 -10.30
N ASP A 98 -2.27 -9.00 -11.61
CA ASP A 98 -2.01 -10.12 -12.54
C ASP A 98 -0.50 -10.46 -12.67
N PHE A 99 0.28 -10.19 -11.62
CA PHE A 99 1.65 -10.66 -11.54
C PHE A 99 1.70 -12.19 -11.38
N ARG A 100 2.80 -12.79 -11.85
CA ARG A 100 3.05 -14.22 -11.65
C ARG A 100 3.15 -14.54 -10.16
N ASP A 101 2.79 -15.77 -9.81
CA ASP A 101 2.95 -16.27 -8.45
C ASP A 101 4.44 -16.23 -8.05
N ASN A 102 4.70 -16.01 -6.78
CA ASN A 102 6.04 -16.00 -6.20
C ASN A 102 7.03 -15.04 -6.92
N SER A 103 6.54 -13.84 -7.28
CA SER A 103 7.31 -12.85 -8.05
C SER A 103 8.08 -11.85 -7.19
N PHE A 104 7.67 -11.64 -5.93
CA PHE A 104 8.20 -10.59 -5.08
C PHE A 104 8.70 -11.14 -3.74
N ASP A 105 9.78 -10.55 -3.23
CA ASP A 105 10.33 -10.83 -1.90
C ASP A 105 9.62 -10.01 -0.82
N GLY A 106 9.16 -8.81 -1.19
CA GLY A 106 8.44 -7.90 -0.30
C GLY A 106 7.30 -7.16 -0.98
N LEU A 107 6.35 -6.68 -0.17
CA LEU A 107 5.23 -5.86 -0.61
C LEU A 107 4.91 -4.79 0.44
N THR A 108 4.71 -3.56 -0.02
CA THR A 108 4.19 -2.45 0.79
C THR A 108 2.83 -2.00 0.27
N ALA A 109 1.93 -1.59 1.19
CA ALA A 109 0.69 -0.91 0.84
C ALA A 109 0.34 0.11 1.92
N PHE A 110 0.78 1.36 1.73
CA PHE A 110 0.65 2.43 2.72
C PHE A 110 -0.46 3.40 2.30
N TYR A 111 -1.41 3.63 3.21
CA TYR A 111 -2.51 4.59 3.02
C TYR A 111 -3.34 4.37 1.76
N SER A 112 -3.45 3.12 1.30
CA SER A 112 -4.07 2.78 0.02
C SER A 112 -5.21 1.76 0.15
N ILE A 113 -5.05 0.73 1.00
CA ILE A 113 -6.06 -0.32 1.21
C ILE A 113 -7.38 0.25 1.74
N ILE A 114 -7.33 1.32 2.52
CA ILE A 114 -8.48 2.02 3.08
C ILE A 114 -9.44 2.60 2.04
N HIS A 115 -9.05 2.65 0.77
CA HIS A 115 -9.87 3.10 -0.34
C HIS A 115 -10.46 1.96 -1.18
N VAL A 116 -10.07 0.72 -0.88
CA VAL A 116 -10.64 -0.47 -1.52
C VAL A 116 -11.96 -0.81 -0.81
N PRO A 117 -13.07 -1.06 -1.54
CA PRO A 117 -14.28 -1.57 -0.92
C PRO A 117 -13.97 -2.79 -0.03
N ARG A 118 -14.36 -2.73 1.24
CA ARG A 118 -13.93 -3.69 2.27
C ARG A 118 -14.30 -5.15 1.96
N GLU A 119 -15.37 -5.36 1.21
CA GLU A 119 -15.76 -6.69 0.74
C GLU A 119 -14.71 -7.34 -0.19
N LYS A 120 -13.79 -6.56 -0.75
CA LYS A 120 -12.68 -7.04 -1.57
C LYS A 120 -11.38 -7.28 -0.79
N HIS A 121 -11.30 -6.92 0.49
CA HIS A 121 -10.06 -7.04 1.26
C HIS A 121 -9.57 -8.48 1.37
N SER A 122 -10.49 -9.46 1.55
CA SER A 122 -10.10 -10.87 1.58
C SER A 122 -9.40 -11.30 0.29
N SER A 123 -9.98 -11.02 -0.86
CA SER A 123 -9.38 -11.37 -2.17
C SER A 123 -8.10 -10.58 -2.45
N LEU A 124 -8.01 -9.33 -1.95
CA LEU A 124 -6.80 -8.52 -2.06
C LEU A 124 -5.64 -9.16 -1.29
N PHE A 125 -5.84 -9.55 -0.03
CA PHE A 125 -4.79 -10.22 0.77
C PHE A 125 -4.41 -11.59 0.21
N GLN A 126 -5.36 -12.36 -0.34
CA GLN A 126 -5.07 -13.59 -1.08
C GLN A 126 -4.20 -13.32 -2.32
N SER A 127 -4.43 -12.21 -3.04
CA SER A 127 -3.60 -11.81 -4.17
C SER A 127 -2.19 -11.42 -3.72
N PHE A 128 -2.04 -10.73 -2.59
CA PHE A 128 -0.73 -10.43 -2.00
C PHE A 128 0.03 -11.71 -1.63
N HIS A 129 -0.66 -12.65 -0.95
CA HIS A 129 -0.09 -13.95 -0.64
C HIS A 129 0.36 -14.69 -1.90
N ARG A 130 -0.46 -14.75 -2.94
CA ARG A 130 -0.17 -15.44 -4.19
C ARG A 130 1.10 -14.92 -4.87
N ILE A 131 1.25 -13.60 -4.99
CA ILE A 131 2.37 -12.98 -5.74
C ILE A 131 3.68 -12.93 -4.95
N LEU A 132 3.63 -13.03 -3.62
CA LEU A 132 4.81 -13.11 -2.78
C LEU A 132 5.43 -14.51 -2.84
N LYS A 133 6.75 -14.57 -2.79
CA LYS A 133 7.52 -15.80 -2.62
C LYS A 133 7.23 -16.43 -1.25
N PRO A 134 7.53 -17.75 -1.05
CA PRO A 134 7.61 -18.33 0.28
C PRO A 134 8.54 -17.48 1.16
N GLU A 135 8.17 -17.24 2.43
CA GLU A 135 8.87 -16.38 3.39
C GLU A 135 8.94 -14.87 3.00
N GLY A 136 8.31 -14.46 1.88
CA GLY A 136 8.19 -13.05 1.51
C GLY A 136 7.41 -12.25 2.55
N VAL A 137 7.64 -10.94 2.64
CA VAL A 137 7.13 -10.09 3.73
C VAL A 137 6.19 -9.02 3.20
N ILE A 138 5.12 -8.74 3.94
CA ILE A 138 4.26 -7.57 3.71
C ILE A 138 4.39 -6.58 4.85
N LEU A 139 4.40 -5.28 4.52
CA LEU A 139 4.19 -4.19 5.46
C LEU A 139 3.07 -3.31 4.92
N ILE A 140 1.95 -3.31 5.62
CA ILE A 140 0.73 -2.63 5.18
C ILE A 140 0.12 -1.79 6.30
N CYS A 141 -0.68 -0.78 5.96
CA CYS A 141 -1.57 -0.15 6.92
C CYS A 141 -3.02 -0.19 6.43
N VAL A 142 -3.92 -0.39 7.38
CA VAL A 142 -5.37 -0.42 7.20
C VAL A 142 -6.03 0.61 8.11
N GLY A 143 -7.34 0.75 8.06
CA GLY A 143 -8.09 1.68 8.91
C GLY A 143 -7.90 1.42 10.40
N PRO A 144 -8.02 2.47 11.23
CA PRO A 144 -7.84 2.35 12.69
C PRO A 144 -9.08 1.83 13.41
N ASP A 145 -10.21 1.76 12.72
CA ASP A 145 -11.53 1.34 13.21
C ASP A 145 -12.36 0.79 12.05
N GLU A 146 -13.63 0.52 12.24
CA GLU A 146 -14.56 0.15 11.17
C GLU A 146 -15.24 1.41 10.62
N TRP A 147 -15.05 1.66 9.32
CA TRP A 147 -15.58 2.86 8.68
C TRP A 147 -15.91 2.63 7.20
N GLU A 148 -17.00 3.21 6.73
CA GLU A 148 -17.32 3.32 5.31
C GLU A 148 -18.04 4.64 5.05
N ALA A 149 -17.45 5.53 4.25
CA ALA A 149 -18.05 6.82 3.88
C ALA A 149 -17.45 7.37 2.58
N THR A 150 -18.16 8.32 2.00
CA THR A 150 -17.62 9.22 0.97
C THR A 150 -17.63 10.64 1.53
N GLU A 151 -16.45 11.23 1.65
CA GLU A 151 -16.25 12.54 2.26
C GLU A 151 -15.38 13.43 1.39
N GLU A 152 -15.27 14.69 1.76
CA GLU A 152 -14.36 15.63 1.13
C GLU A 152 -12.95 15.47 1.70
N TYR A 153 -11.95 15.36 0.82
CA TYR A 153 -10.54 15.28 1.16
C TYR A 153 -9.72 16.11 0.18
N TYR A 154 -8.98 17.10 0.65
CA TYR A 154 -8.25 18.07 -0.16
C TYR A 154 -9.08 18.77 -1.26
N GLY A 155 -10.39 18.97 -1.03
CA GLY A 155 -11.29 19.60 -2.00
C GLY A 155 -11.75 18.66 -3.13
N SER A 156 -11.71 17.36 -2.88
CA SER A 156 -12.27 16.33 -3.77
C SER A 156 -13.03 15.27 -2.97
N ARG A 157 -14.07 14.70 -3.58
CA ARG A 157 -14.75 13.54 -2.99
C ARG A 157 -13.81 12.35 -2.97
N MET A 158 -13.77 11.65 -1.85
CA MET A 158 -12.96 10.47 -1.63
C MET A 158 -13.78 9.40 -0.90
N PHE A 159 -13.60 8.14 -1.25
CA PHE A 159 -14.28 7.02 -0.61
C PHE A 159 -13.30 6.30 0.32
N TRP A 160 -13.74 5.98 1.53
CA TRP A 160 -13.07 5.15 2.51
C TRP A 160 -13.90 3.93 2.82
N SER A 161 -13.25 2.78 2.98
CA SER A 161 -13.92 1.54 3.34
C SER A 161 -12.92 0.61 4.01
N HIS A 162 -13.10 0.38 5.31
CA HIS A 162 -12.25 -0.54 6.05
C HIS A 162 -13.02 -1.21 7.21
N TYR A 163 -12.58 -2.40 7.53
CA TYR A 163 -13.02 -3.14 8.71
C TYR A 163 -12.28 -2.65 9.95
N SER A 164 -12.72 -3.15 11.13
CA SER A 164 -11.97 -2.98 12.37
C SER A 164 -10.57 -3.60 12.26
N PRO A 165 -9.60 -3.16 13.09
CA PRO A 165 -8.27 -3.75 13.15
C PRO A 165 -8.28 -5.27 13.32
N GLU A 166 -9.13 -5.79 14.24
CA GLU A 166 -9.23 -7.22 14.54
C GLU A 166 -9.72 -8.02 13.32
N LYS A 167 -10.74 -7.49 12.61
CA LYS A 167 -11.24 -8.13 11.40
C LYS A 167 -10.22 -8.08 10.27
N SER A 168 -9.55 -6.95 10.09
CA SER A 168 -8.49 -6.79 9.08
C SER A 168 -7.32 -7.74 9.36
N LEU A 169 -6.89 -7.86 10.62
CA LEU A 169 -5.85 -8.78 11.05
C LEU A 169 -6.24 -10.24 10.80
N GLN A 170 -7.49 -10.59 11.07
CA GLN A 170 -8.00 -11.94 10.80
C GLN A 170 -7.97 -12.26 9.30
N LEU A 171 -8.38 -11.31 8.44
CA LEU A 171 -8.33 -11.51 6.99
C LEU A 171 -6.90 -11.71 6.47
N VAL A 172 -5.91 -11.02 7.05
CA VAL A 172 -4.49 -11.22 6.71
C VAL A 172 -4.03 -12.62 7.13
N LYS A 173 -4.39 -13.08 8.33
CA LYS A 173 -4.10 -14.46 8.80
C LYS A 173 -4.77 -15.52 7.91
N ASP A 174 -6.05 -15.34 7.58
CA ASP A 174 -6.83 -16.25 6.74
C ASP A 174 -6.26 -16.35 5.32
N ALA A 175 -5.58 -15.30 4.84
CA ALA A 175 -4.87 -15.33 3.57
C ALA A 175 -3.54 -16.12 3.61
N GLY A 176 -3.09 -16.61 4.77
CA GLY A 176 -1.88 -17.42 4.91
C GLY A 176 -0.65 -16.68 5.44
N PHE A 177 -0.83 -15.52 6.06
CA PHE A 177 0.26 -14.75 6.63
C PHE A 177 0.46 -15.02 8.13
N GLN A 178 1.71 -15.15 8.54
CA GLN A 178 2.13 -15.11 9.94
C GLN A 178 2.42 -13.67 10.34
N ILE A 179 1.75 -13.17 11.37
CA ILE A 179 1.96 -11.81 11.88
C ILE A 179 3.30 -11.75 12.63
N LEU A 180 4.12 -10.78 12.31
CA LEU A 180 5.38 -10.48 12.98
C LEU A 180 5.20 -9.35 13.99
N PHE A 181 4.52 -8.26 13.59
CA PHE A 181 3.96 -7.29 14.51
C PHE A 181 2.66 -6.69 14.00
N GLU A 182 1.90 -6.11 14.91
CA GLU A 182 0.75 -5.27 14.62
C GLU A 182 0.65 -4.16 15.67
N LYS A 183 0.28 -2.96 15.25
CA LYS A 183 0.19 -1.80 16.15
C LYS A 183 -0.58 -0.63 15.55
N HIS A 184 -1.22 0.17 16.40
CA HIS A 184 -1.70 1.48 16.01
C HIS A 184 -0.54 2.48 15.98
N LEU A 185 -0.43 3.25 14.90
CA LEU A 185 0.53 4.34 14.77
C LEU A 185 -0.17 5.61 14.29
N VAL A 186 0.29 6.74 14.82
CA VAL A 186 -0.08 8.07 14.32
C VAL A 186 1.09 8.60 13.51
N LYS A 187 0.84 8.92 12.25
CA LYS A 187 1.81 9.51 11.33
C LYS A 187 1.19 10.76 10.70
N GLY A 188 1.90 11.87 10.77
CA GLY A 188 1.27 13.14 10.44
C GLY A 188 0.10 13.42 11.41
N ARG A 189 -1.10 13.52 10.86
CA ARG A 189 -2.35 13.71 11.63
C ARG A 189 -3.30 12.51 11.56
N GLU A 190 -2.85 11.39 10.95
CA GLU A 190 -3.68 10.23 10.67
C GLU A 190 -3.27 9.04 11.54
N LYS A 191 -4.26 8.37 12.12
CA LYS A 191 -4.09 7.12 12.86
C LYS A 191 -4.40 5.97 11.93
N HIS A 192 -3.53 4.95 11.90
CA HIS A 192 -3.74 3.72 11.14
C HIS A 192 -3.29 2.50 11.94
N TYR A 193 -3.84 1.35 11.59
CA TYR A 193 -3.40 0.06 12.11
C TYR A 193 -2.41 -0.57 11.13
N TRP A 194 -1.23 -0.88 11.64
CA TRP A 194 -0.08 -1.35 10.87
C TRP A 194 0.15 -2.82 11.11
N ILE A 195 0.44 -3.56 10.04
CA ILE A 195 0.67 -5.00 10.05
C ILE A 195 1.94 -5.29 9.26
N LEU A 196 2.92 -5.91 9.91
CA LEU A 196 4.06 -6.57 9.28
C LEU A 196 3.84 -8.08 9.39
N ALA A 197 3.89 -8.78 8.28
CA ALA A 197 3.58 -10.20 8.25
C ALA A 197 4.41 -10.95 7.21
N ARG A 198 4.60 -12.24 7.43
CA ARG A 198 5.39 -13.14 6.60
C ARG A 198 4.50 -14.15 5.88
N ASN A 199 4.75 -14.36 4.62
CA ASN A 199 4.05 -15.32 3.78
C ASN A 199 4.48 -16.75 4.16
N LYS A 200 3.54 -17.55 4.65
CA LYS A 200 3.76 -18.95 5.02
C LYS A 200 3.16 -19.88 3.95
N LYS A 201 3.91 -20.05 2.85
CA LYS A 201 3.63 -21.05 1.82
C LYS A 201 4.42 -22.32 2.08
#